data_4eca7048563e602ca8e2e93826007690
#
_entry.id   4eca7048563e602ca8e2e93826007690
#
_cell.length_a   1.000
_cell.length_b   1.000
_cell.length_c   1.000
_cell.angle_alpha   90.00
_cell.angle_beta   90.00
_cell.angle_gamma   90.00
#
_symmetry.space_group_name_H-M   'P 1'
#
loop_
_entity.id
_entity.type
_entity.pdbx_description
1 polymer ?
#
loop_
_entity_poly.entity_id
_entity_poly.type
_entity_poly.pdbx_seq_one_letter_code
_entity_poly.pdbx_strand_id
1 'polypeptide(L)'
;MWQGDITKLHTDAIVNAANKQMLGCFQPLHACIDNAIHSTSGPQLRDDCEIIMSTQGELEETGNAKITRAYNLPSRFVLHTVGPIVQSGTMLTEQQKDELASCYISCLEVANEIENIKTIAFCAISTGVFGFPKSEAAHIAVNTVNKWLTTYPNHIEKIIFNVFSEGDYQEYLKVFTQ
;
A
#
# COMPACT_ATOMS: atom_id res chain seq x y z
N MET A 1 -2.36 9.55 11.31
CA MET A 1 -3.09 9.73 10.03
C MET A 1 -2.66 11.04 9.37
N TRP A 2 -2.60 11.06 8.03
CA TRP A 2 -2.24 12.25 7.26
C TRP A 2 -3.05 12.28 5.95
N GLN A 3 -3.69 13.40 5.64
CA GLN A 3 -4.46 13.57 4.41
C GLN A 3 -3.66 14.36 3.38
N GLY A 4 -3.48 13.80 2.19
CA GLY A 4 -2.77 14.44 1.10
C GLY A 4 -2.14 13.45 0.11
N ASP A 5 -1.30 13.98 -0.75
CA ASP A 5 -0.61 13.23 -1.80
C ASP A 5 0.61 12.48 -1.24
N ILE A 6 0.53 11.15 -1.15
CA ILE A 6 1.58 10.28 -0.61
C ILE A 6 2.95 10.49 -1.28
N THR A 7 2.96 10.92 -2.55
CA THR A 7 4.20 11.18 -3.30
C THR A 7 4.99 12.39 -2.77
N LYS A 8 4.43 13.14 -1.83
CA LYS A 8 5.07 14.30 -1.19
C LYS A 8 5.63 13.99 0.21
N LEU A 9 5.38 12.77 0.71
CA LEU A 9 5.82 12.40 2.06
C LEU A 9 7.31 12.05 2.09
N HIS A 10 8.00 12.63 3.08
CA HIS A 10 9.37 12.31 3.42
C HIS A 10 9.39 11.20 4.48
N THR A 11 9.22 9.96 4.04
CA THR A 11 9.30 8.75 4.87
C THR A 11 10.39 7.83 4.33
N ASP A 12 10.79 6.81 5.07
CA ASP A 12 11.72 5.82 4.53
C ASP A 12 11.08 5.00 3.42
N ALA A 13 9.82 4.60 3.61
CA ALA A 13 9.06 3.90 2.59
C ALA A 13 7.63 4.45 2.47
N ILE A 14 7.09 4.42 1.25
CA ILE A 14 5.67 4.58 0.97
C ILE A 14 5.12 3.28 0.39
N VAL A 15 3.84 3.02 0.61
CA VAL A 15 3.16 1.84 0.07
C VAL A 15 2.37 2.22 -1.19
N ASN A 16 2.56 1.45 -2.25
CA ASN A 16 1.83 1.51 -3.50
C ASN A 16 0.81 0.37 -3.58
N ALA A 17 -0.45 0.70 -3.85
CA ALA A 17 -1.47 -0.28 -4.21
C ALA A 17 -1.36 -0.59 -5.71
N ALA A 18 -0.57 -1.60 -6.02
CA ALA A 18 -0.25 -2.05 -7.38
C ALA A 18 -1.32 -3.01 -7.94
N ASN A 19 -1.25 -3.25 -9.23
CA ASN A 19 -1.92 -4.37 -9.88
C ASN A 19 -1.00 -5.62 -9.92
N LYS A 20 -1.54 -6.77 -10.31
CA LYS A 20 -0.79 -8.05 -10.35
C LYS A 20 0.41 -8.06 -11.31
N GLN A 21 0.44 -7.18 -12.29
CA GLN A 21 1.58 -7.03 -13.21
C GLN A 21 2.71 -6.22 -12.59
N MET A 22 2.43 -5.38 -11.59
CA MET A 22 3.36 -4.50 -10.86
C MET A 22 4.09 -3.44 -11.72
N LEU A 23 3.74 -3.30 -12.99
CA LEU A 23 4.41 -2.40 -13.93
C LEU A 23 3.82 -0.98 -13.96
N GLY A 24 2.96 -0.65 -13.03
CA GLY A 24 2.24 0.62 -12.98
C GLY A 24 0.92 0.57 -13.75
N CYS A 25 0.19 1.68 -13.71
CA CYS A 25 -1.07 1.84 -14.42
C CYS A 25 -0.83 2.40 -15.82
N PHE A 26 -1.27 1.68 -16.86
CA PHE A 26 -1.18 2.10 -18.25
C PHE A 26 -2.45 2.78 -18.77
N GLN A 27 -3.44 3.02 -17.91
CA GLN A 27 -4.66 3.74 -18.30
C GLN A 27 -4.36 5.24 -18.42
N PRO A 28 -4.49 5.84 -19.62
CA PRO A 28 -4.24 7.28 -19.79
C PRO A 28 -5.14 8.11 -18.87
N LEU A 29 -4.57 9.10 -18.21
CA LEU A 29 -5.26 10.04 -17.31
C LEU A 29 -6.00 9.38 -16.13
N HIS A 30 -5.71 8.12 -15.83
CA HIS A 30 -6.32 7.43 -14.70
C HIS A 30 -5.75 7.96 -13.38
N ALA A 31 -6.63 8.56 -12.59
CA ALA A 31 -6.29 9.13 -11.29
C ALA A 31 -6.24 8.03 -10.21
N CYS A 32 -5.21 7.19 -10.24
CA CYS A 32 -4.95 6.19 -9.21
C CYS A 32 -3.56 6.41 -8.59
N ILE A 33 -3.38 5.86 -7.39
CA ILE A 33 -2.13 5.97 -6.64
C ILE A 33 -0.95 5.34 -7.39
N ASP A 34 -1.17 4.21 -8.04
CA ASP A 34 -0.15 3.49 -8.81
C ASP A 34 0.40 4.37 -9.94
N ASN A 35 -0.49 5.06 -10.67
CA ASN A 35 -0.08 6.02 -11.70
C ASN A 35 0.66 7.23 -11.11
N ALA A 36 0.19 7.78 -9.99
CA ALA A 36 0.82 8.92 -9.32
C ALA A 36 2.24 8.58 -8.85
N ILE A 37 2.44 7.42 -8.23
CA ILE A 37 3.73 6.96 -7.72
C ILE A 37 4.70 6.71 -8.89
N HIS A 38 4.29 5.93 -9.91
CA HIS A 38 5.15 5.64 -11.06
C HIS A 38 5.51 6.91 -11.85
N SER A 39 4.56 7.83 -12.03
CA SER A 39 4.81 9.09 -12.74
C SER A 39 5.77 10.01 -12.00
N THR A 40 5.65 10.09 -10.67
CA THR A 40 6.51 10.96 -9.84
C THR A 40 7.89 10.34 -9.65
N SER A 41 7.97 9.02 -9.47
CA SER A 41 9.24 8.31 -9.30
C SER A 41 10.12 8.33 -10.55
N GLY A 42 9.50 8.25 -11.72
CA GLY A 42 10.21 8.17 -13.01
C GLY A 42 10.32 6.75 -13.55
N PRO A 43 10.88 6.59 -14.77
CA PRO A 43 10.87 5.32 -15.49
C PRO A 43 11.64 4.20 -14.78
N GLN A 44 12.68 4.52 -14.03
CA GLN A 44 13.51 3.53 -13.33
C GLN A 44 12.73 2.68 -12.33
N LEU A 45 11.67 3.22 -11.74
CA LEU A 45 10.79 2.44 -10.86
C LEU A 45 10.15 1.27 -11.62
N ARG A 46 9.68 1.54 -12.84
CA ARG A 46 9.10 0.50 -13.69
C ARG A 46 10.15 -0.51 -14.14
N ASP A 47 11.36 -0.07 -14.45
CA ASP A 47 12.47 -0.95 -14.83
C ASP A 47 12.80 -1.93 -13.68
N ASP A 48 12.86 -1.45 -12.42
CA ASP A 48 13.05 -2.32 -11.24
C ASP A 48 11.88 -3.32 -11.09
N CYS A 49 10.64 -2.88 -11.26
CA CYS A 49 9.47 -3.76 -11.21
C CYS A 49 9.52 -4.82 -12.32
N GLU A 50 9.90 -4.45 -13.54
CA GLU A 50 10.05 -5.39 -14.67
C GLU A 50 11.11 -6.45 -14.40
N ILE A 51 12.24 -6.07 -13.82
CA ILE A 51 13.29 -7.02 -13.42
C ILE A 51 12.77 -8.01 -12.38
N ILE A 52 12.08 -7.52 -11.34
CA ILE A 52 11.49 -8.36 -10.29
C ILE A 52 10.48 -9.34 -10.90
N MET A 53 9.54 -8.85 -11.69
CA MET A 53 8.48 -9.66 -12.26
C MET A 53 8.97 -10.66 -13.32
N SER A 54 9.97 -10.26 -14.12
CA SER A 54 10.62 -11.17 -15.09
C SER A 54 11.37 -12.29 -14.39
N THR A 55 12.00 -12.01 -13.25
CA THR A 55 12.70 -13.00 -12.43
C THR A 55 11.72 -13.95 -11.75
N GLN A 56 10.60 -13.44 -11.28
CA GLN A 56 9.52 -14.24 -10.70
C GLN A 56 8.84 -15.14 -11.73
N GLY A 57 8.63 -14.63 -12.95
CA GLY A 57 8.08 -15.40 -14.08
C GLY A 57 6.55 -15.58 -14.07
N GLU A 58 5.85 -15.03 -13.08
CA GLU A 58 4.39 -15.10 -12.92
C GLU A 58 3.84 -13.79 -12.33
N LEU A 59 2.52 -13.60 -12.42
CA LEU A 59 1.84 -12.44 -11.84
C LEU A 59 1.94 -12.45 -10.30
N GLU A 60 1.98 -11.27 -9.70
CA GLU A 60 1.98 -11.15 -8.24
C GLU A 60 0.65 -11.59 -7.63
N GLU A 61 0.74 -12.33 -6.54
CA GLU A 61 -0.43 -12.75 -5.79
C GLU A 61 -1.01 -11.62 -4.93
N THR A 62 -2.32 -11.68 -4.72
CA THR A 62 -3.02 -10.76 -3.81
C THR A 62 -2.53 -10.98 -2.38
N GLY A 63 -2.20 -9.90 -1.69
CA GLY A 63 -1.71 -9.94 -0.30
C GLY A 63 -0.19 -9.92 -0.15
N ASN A 64 0.56 -10.18 -1.23
CA ASN A 64 2.03 -10.12 -1.20
C ASN A 64 2.56 -8.70 -1.36
N ALA A 65 3.84 -8.51 -1.01
CA ALA A 65 4.55 -7.25 -1.18
C ALA A 65 5.95 -7.45 -1.80
N LYS A 66 6.39 -6.44 -2.56
CA LYS A 66 7.74 -6.30 -3.10
C LYS A 66 8.28 -4.92 -2.75
N ILE A 67 9.58 -4.75 -2.76
CA ILE A 67 10.23 -3.47 -2.51
C ILE A 67 11.10 -3.05 -3.68
N THR A 68 11.08 -1.75 -3.97
CA THR A 68 11.96 -1.10 -4.94
C THR A 68 12.54 0.19 -4.35
N ARG A 69 13.51 0.77 -5.03
CA ARG A 69 13.93 2.15 -4.80
C ARG A 69 12.83 3.12 -5.21
N ALA A 70 12.81 4.31 -4.62
CA ALA A 70 11.78 5.31 -4.90
C ALA A 70 12.21 6.39 -5.90
N TYR A 71 13.49 6.42 -6.30
CA TYR A 71 14.06 7.32 -7.32
C TYR A 71 13.79 8.81 -7.05
N ASN A 72 12.93 9.46 -7.86
CA ASN A 72 12.65 10.89 -7.73
C ASN A 72 11.62 11.23 -6.63
N LEU A 73 11.08 10.23 -5.93
CA LEU A 73 10.21 10.47 -4.78
C LEU A 73 11.04 10.97 -3.58
N PRO A 74 10.44 11.75 -2.67
CA PRO A 74 11.09 12.16 -1.41
C PRO A 74 11.40 10.97 -0.48
N SER A 75 10.64 9.88 -0.58
CA SER A 75 10.89 8.63 0.13
C SER A 75 12.02 7.85 -0.50
N ARG A 76 12.64 6.94 0.25
CA ARG A 76 13.76 6.12 -0.24
C ARG A 76 13.32 4.85 -0.94
N PHE A 77 12.20 4.28 -0.49
CA PHE A 77 11.69 3.00 -0.98
C PHE A 77 10.19 3.07 -1.30
N VAL A 78 9.75 2.20 -2.22
CA VAL A 78 8.34 1.92 -2.47
C VAL A 78 8.09 0.44 -2.16
N LEU A 79 7.11 0.19 -1.29
CA LEU A 79 6.56 -1.13 -1.02
C LEU A 79 5.33 -1.31 -1.91
N HIS A 80 5.40 -2.23 -2.85
CA HIS A 80 4.31 -2.52 -3.78
C HIS A 80 3.52 -3.72 -3.27
N THR A 81 2.21 -3.59 -3.10
CA THR A 81 1.33 -4.69 -2.72
C THR A 81 0.08 -4.73 -3.59
N VAL A 82 -0.45 -5.92 -3.81
CA VAL A 82 -1.63 -6.15 -4.63
C VAL A 82 -2.82 -6.41 -3.72
N GLY A 83 -3.71 -5.45 -3.60
CA GLY A 83 -4.91 -5.60 -2.78
C GLY A 83 -6.03 -6.38 -3.46
N PRO A 84 -6.99 -6.91 -2.68
CA PRO A 84 -8.16 -7.60 -3.21
C PRO A 84 -9.10 -6.65 -3.97
N ILE A 85 -9.77 -7.21 -4.98
CA ILE A 85 -10.81 -6.53 -5.75
C ILE A 85 -12.18 -6.97 -5.22
N VAL A 86 -13.03 -6.00 -4.88
CA VAL A 86 -14.41 -6.23 -4.47
C VAL A 86 -15.33 -5.71 -5.57
N GLN A 87 -16.09 -6.61 -6.19
CA GLN A 87 -17.02 -6.22 -7.24
C GLN A 87 -18.21 -5.45 -6.66
N SER A 88 -18.62 -4.38 -7.35
CA SER A 88 -19.78 -3.59 -6.94
C SER A 88 -21.02 -4.45 -6.79
N GLY A 89 -21.73 -4.29 -5.67
CA GLY A 89 -22.95 -5.04 -5.36
C GLY A 89 -22.74 -6.45 -4.80
N THR A 90 -21.49 -6.88 -4.61
CA THR A 90 -21.21 -8.16 -3.92
C THR A 90 -20.97 -7.96 -2.43
N MET A 91 -21.24 -8.98 -1.65
CA MET A 91 -20.89 -8.99 -0.23
C MET A 91 -19.37 -9.22 -0.08
N LEU A 92 -18.78 -8.49 0.86
CA LEU A 92 -17.39 -8.68 1.24
C LEU A 92 -17.20 -10.07 1.88
N THR A 93 -16.23 -10.83 1.37
CA THR A 93 -15.91 -12.17 1.88
C THR A 93 -14.82 -12.11 2.96
N GLU A 94 -14.75 -13.11 3.83
CA GLU A 94 -13.65 -13.23 4.82
C GLU A 94 -12.30 -13.37 4.12
N GLN A 95 -12.23 -14.10 3.01
CA GLN A 95 -11.01 -14.21 2.19
C GLN A 95 -10.51 -12.83 1.74
N GLN A 96 -11.38 -11.96 1.25
CA GLN A 96 -10.97 -10.60 0.84
C GLN A 96 -10.49 -9.76 2.04
N LYS A 97 -11.06 -9.96 3.22
CA LYS A 97 -10.57 -9.31 4.45
C LYS A 97 -9.17 -9.80 4.84
N ASP A 98 -8.96 -11.10 4.78
CA ASP A 98 -7.67 -11.72 5.06
C ASP A 98 -6.61 -11.29 4.03
N GLU A 99 -6.96 -11.23 2.75
CA GLU A 99 -6.10 -10.73 1.68
C GLU A 99 -5.69 -9.27 1.90
N LEU A 100 -6.64 -8.42 2.34
CA LEU A 100 -6.32 -7.03 2.67
C LEU A 100 -5.40 -6.94 3.89
N ALA A 101 -5.66 -7.71 4.94
CA ALA A 101 -4.77 -7.78 6.11
C ALA A 101 -3.36 -8.25 5.72
N SER A 102 -3.28 -9.26 4.83
CA SER A 102 -2.01 -9.77 4.29
C SER A 102 -1.19 -8.69 3.59
N CYS A 103 -1.82 -7.77 2.86
CA CYS A 103 -1.11 -6.64 2.23
C CYS A 103 -0.33 -5.80 3.26
N TYR A 104 -0.95 -5.49 4.40
CA TYR A 104 -0.30 -4.72 5.47
C TYR A 104 0.81 -5.52 6.13
N ILE A 105 0.57 -6.80 6.44
CA ILE A 105 1.55 -7.71 7.06
C ILE A 105 2.77 -7.85 6.16
N SER A 106 2.59 -8.20 4.89
CA SER A 106 3.67 -8.41 3.93
C SER A 106 4.52 -7.15 3.73
N CYS A 107 3.88 -5.97 3.69
CA CYS A 107 4.62 -4.71 3.62
C CYS A 107 5.47 -4.47 4.88
N LEU A 108 4.95 -4.78 6.07
CA LEU A 108 5.67 -4.64 7.34
C LEU A 108 6.82 -5.63 7.44
N GLU A 109 6.62 -6.88 7.02
CA GLU A 109 7.65 -7.93 6.99
C GLU A 109 8.80 -7.55 6.08
N VAL A 110 8.50 -7.17 4.82
CA VAL A 110 9.52 -6.71 3.86
C VAL A 110 10.28 -5.48 4.39
N ALA A 111 9.57 -4.53 4.99
CA ALA A 111 10.21 -3.33 5.58
C ALA A 111 11.11 -3.71 6.77
N ASN A 112 10.70 -4.67 7.59
CA ASN A 112 11.44 -5.11 8.76
C ASN A 112 12.73 -5.90 8.43
N GLU A 113 12.87 -6.41 7.21
CA GLU A 113 14.13 -6.99 6.72
C GLU A 113 15.22 -5.95 6.46
N ILE A 114 14.83 -4.66 6.37
CA ILE A 114 15.74 -3.56 6.03
C ILE A 114 15.90 -2.62 7.22
N GLU A 115 16.98 -2.76 7.96
CA GLU A 115 17.25 -2.10 9.24
C GLU A 115 17.04 -0.58 9.24
N ASN A 116 17.25 0.08 8.11
CA ASN A 116 17.12 1.52 8.01
C ASN A 116 15.76 2.01 7.47
N ILE A 117 14.74 1.15 7.40
CA ILE A 117 13.35 1.55 7.18
C ILE A 117 12.66 1.65 8.54
N LYS A 118 12.50 2.86 9.05
CA LYS A 118 11.90 3.17 10.35
C LYS A 118 10.55 3.85 10.24
N THR A 119 10.29 4.47 9.09
CA THR A 119 9.06 5.23 8.86
C THR A 119 8.37 4.75 7.58
N ILE A 120 7.09 4.36 7.68
CA ILE A 120 6.30 3.83 6.56
C ILE A 120 5.00 4.61 6.43
N ALA A 121 4.65 5.04 5.21
CA ALA A 121 3.35 5.59 4.91
C ALA A 121 2.54 4.59 4.08
N PHE A 122 1.43 4.12 4.64
CA PHE A 122 0.46 3.28 3.96
C PHE A 122 -0.61 4.11 3.28
N CYS A 123 -0.91 3.81 2.02
CA CYS A 123 -2.13 4.30 1.38
C CYS A 123 -3.36 3.51 1.84
N ALA A 124 -4.54 4.00 1.52
CA ALA A 124 -5.80 3.27 1.71
C ALA A 124 -5.93 2.18 0.62
N ILE A 125 -5.36 1.00 0.90
CA ILE A 125 -5.27 -0.12 -0.04
C ILE A 125 -6.67 -0.59 -0.44
N SER A 126 -6.89 -0.82 -1.73
CA SER A 126 -8.12 -1.33 -2.36
C SER A 126 -9.37 -0.43 -2.27
N THR A 127 -9.36 0.71 -1.59
CA THR A 127 -10.56 1.55 -1.38
C THR A 127 -10.94 2.42 -2.58
N GLY A 128 -10.08 2.51 -3.59
CA GLY A 128 -10.34 3.22 -4.84
C GLY A 128 -11.00 2.34 -5.88
N VAL A 129 -10.30 2.10 -6.98
CA VAL A 129 -10.78 1.32 -8.14
C VAL A 129 -11.14 -0.12 -7.79
N PHE A 130 -10.45 -0.71 -6.80
CA PHE A 130 -10.71 -2.08 -6.36
C PHE A 130 -11.96 -2.23 -5.48
N GLY A 131 -12.61 -1.14 -5.11
CA GLY A 131 -13.97 -1.13 -4.57
C GLY A 131 -14.13 -1.70 -3.16
N PHE A 132 -13.06 -1.91 -2.40
CA PHE A 132 -13.16 -2.37 -1.01
C PHE A 132 -13.89 -1.34 -0.15
N PRO A 133 -14.88 -1.75 0.70
CA PRO A 133 -15.60 -0.82 1.56
C PRO A 133 -14.67 -0.06 2.50
N LYS A 134 -14.73 1.27 2.47
CA LYS A 134 -13.78 2.16 3.17
C LYS A 134 -13.76 1.96 4.68
N SER A 135 -14.95 1.78 5.29
CA SER A 135 -15.06 1.56 6.74
C SER A 135 -14.35 0.28 7.17
N GLU A 136 -14.64 -0.84 6.49
CA GLU A 136 -14.00 -2.13 6.76
C GLU A 136 -12.48 -2.05 6.51
N ALA A 137 -12.08 -1.41 5.42
CA ALA A 137 -10.66 -1.25 5.08
C ALA A 137 -9.89 -0.48 6.16
N ALA A 138 -10.45 0.61 6.68
CA ALA A 138 -9.83 1.41 7.73
C ALA A 138 -9.64 0.60 9.03
N HIS A 139 -10.66 -0.17 9.44
CA HIS A 139 -10.57 -1.04 10.62
C HIS A 139 -9.53 -2.16 10.43
N ILE A 140 -9.54 -2.83 9.28
CA ILE A 140 -8.55 -3.88 8.97
C ILE A 140 -7.14 -3.30 8.99
N ALA A 141 -6.92 -2.16 8.32
CA ALA A 141 -5.62 -1.51 8.25
C ALA A 141 -5.05 -1.20 9.63
N VAL A 142 -5.79 -0.47 10.44
CA VAL A 142 -5.33 -0.02 11.77
C VAL A 142 -5.13 -1.20 12.72
N ASN A 143 -6.09 -2.13 12.76
CA ASN A 143 -6.01 -3.29 13.65
C ASN A 143 -4.86 -4.24 13.27
N THR A 144 -4.68 -4.49 11.97
CA THR A 144 -3.61 -5.37 11.48
C THR A 144 -2.23 -4.79 11.79
N VAL A 145 -2.01 -3.52 11.48
CA VAL A 145 -0.73 -2.84 11.75
C VAL A 145 -0.45 -2.80 13.26
N ASN A 146 -1.41 -2.41 14.09
CA ASN A 146 -1.23 -2.37 15.54
C ASN A 146 -0.92 -3.76 16.10
N LYS A 147 -1.64 -4.79 15.67
CA LYS A 147 -1.41 -6.17 16.10
C LYS A 147 0.00 -6.63 15.72
N TRP A 148 0.42 -6.38 14.49
CA TRP A 148 1.74 -6.76 14.01
C TRP A 148 2.86 -6.08 14.83
N LEU A 149 2.78 -4.75 15.00
CA LEU A 149 3.78 -3.96 15.75
C LEU A 149 3.91 -4.39 17.20
N THR A 150 2.83 -4.87 17.83
CA THR A 150 2.84 -5.33 19.22
C THR A 150 3.21 -6.80 19.39
N THR A 151 3.09 -7.60 18.32
CA THR A 151 3.31 -9.05 18.38
C THR A 151 4.73 -9.44 17.97
N TYR A 152 5.28 -8.76 16.97
CA TYR A 152 6.56 -9.13 16.37
C TYR A 152 7.69 -8.16 16.74
N PRO A 153 8.92 -8.67 17.00
CA PRO A 153 10.09 -7.82 17.15
C PRO A 153 10.30 -6.98 15.87
N ASN A 154 10.40 -5.69 16.03
CA ASN A 154 10.58 -4.78 14.90
C ASN A 154 11.32 -3.50 15.32
N HIS A 155 11.78 -2.75 14.33
CA HIS A 155 12.48 -1.47 14.52
C HIS A 155 11.71 -0.30 13.88
N ILE A 156 10.44 -0.50 13.53
CA ILE A 156 9.59 0.53 12.93
C ILE A 156 9.23 1.56 14.02
N GLU A 157 9.59 2.81 13.77
CA GLU A 157 9.38 3.90 14.73
C GLU A 157 8.10 4.69 14.46
N LYS A 158 7.64 4.73 13.18
CA LYS A 158 6.49 5.55 12.79
C LYS A 158 5.72 4.94 11.62
N ILE A 159 4.42 4.80 11.80
CA ILE A 159 3.47 4.49 10.74
C ILE A 159 2.58 5.70 10.45
N ILE A 160 2.41 6.01 9.17
CA ILE A 160 1.49 7.03 8.69
C ILE A 160 0.42 6.32 7.85
N PHE A 161 -0.84 6.41 8.27
CA PHE A 161 -1.96 6.08 7.39
C PHE A 161 -2.26 7.31 6.55
N ASN A 162 -1.90 7.23 5.27
CA ASN A 162 -2.16 8.28 4.30
C ASN A 162 -3.51 8.05 3.65
N VAL A 163 -4.32 9.06 3.66
CA VAL A 163 -5.62 9.11 2.99
C VAL A 163 -5.65 10.28 2.01
N PHE A 164 -6.24 10.06 0.85
CA PHE A 164 -6.35 11.11 -0.17
C PHE A 164 -7.76 11.70 -0.21
N SER A 165 -8.79 10.85 -0.26
CA SER A 165 -10.18 11.29 -0.32
C SER A 165 -10.73 11.66 1.05
N GLU A 166 -11.68 12.59 1.06
CA GLU A 166 -12.42 12.94 2.28
C GLU A 166 -13.16 11.72 2.86
N GLY A 167 -13.69 10.84 2.00
CA GLY A 167 -14.36 9.63 2.44
C GLY A 167 -13.44 8.69 3.22
N ASP A 168 -12.21 8.46 2.74
CA ASP A 168 -11.23 7.65 3.49
C ASP A 168 -10.82 8.36 4.79
N TYR A 169 -10.63 9.68 4.76
CA TYR A 169 -10.29 10.47 5.94
C TYR A 169 -11.31 10.29 7.06
N GLN A 170 -12.59 10.42 6.75
CA GLN A 170 -13.67 10.28 7.73
C GLN A 170 -13.75 8.87 8.32
N GLU A 171 -13.53 7.82 7.54
CA GLU A 171 -13.54 6.45 8.05
C GLU A 171 -12.34 6.17 8.97
N TYR A 172 -11.14 6.60 8.59
CA TYR A 172 -9.97 6.49 9.47
C TYR A 172 -10.12 7.32 10.76
N LEU A 173 -10.71 8.52 10.67
CA LEU A 173 -10.98 9.35 11.84
C LEU A 173 -11.86 8.63 12.87
N LYS A 174 -12.90 7.93 12.43
CA LYS A 174 -13.76 7.12 13.31
C LYS A 174 -12.97 6.05 14.05
N VAL A 175 -12.05 5.36 13.35
CA VAL A 175 -11.23 4.31 13.94
C VAL A 175 -10.28 4.85 15.00
N PHE A 176 -9.70 6.04 14.78
CA PHE A 176 -8.77 6.64 15.73
C PHE A 176 -9.44 7.36 16.91
N THR A 177 -10.75 7.58 16.87
CA THR A 177 -11.51 8.27 17.93
C THR A 177 -12.36 7.32 18.79
N GLN A 178 -12.37 6.03 18.50
CA GLN A 178 -12.96 4.96 19.32
C GLN A 178 -11.97 4.55 20.43
#